data_dd95d97d2f18147e26624b4ef3e174dc
#
_entry.id   dd95d97d2f18147e26624b4ef3e174dc
#
_cell.length_a   1.000
_cell.length_b   1.000
_cell.length_c   1.000
_cell.angle_alpha   90.00
_cell.angle_beta   90.00
_cell.angle_gamma   90.00
#
_symmetry.space_group_name_H-M   'P 1'
#
loop_
_entity.id
_entity.type
_entity.pdbx_description
1 polymer ?
#
loop_
_entity_poly.entity_id
_entity_poly.type
_entity_poly.pdbx_seq_one_letter_code
_entity_poly.pdbx_strand_id
1 'polypeptide(L)'
;MRELGLLDSVMMVAGSMIGSGIFIVSANIARQVGSAGWLLAAWIVSGLLVMAAALSFGELAAMMPRVGGQYVFLRESYSPLLGFLYGWTFFLVIQTGTIAAVAVAFARFLGVVAPAISSSRFLVRPIDISPGYAVSLSVQQLVAVLLIVALSLVNTFGLRTGKLIQNVLTVVKTLALAGLIGLGLLVGRNAVALAANFSSFPAMWTPRDAVTITPDLLPVPPVSAQQGGLALLTVFLIALVGPLFSASAWNDVTFAAAEIRHPKRNLPLALAAGVGLVSLLYVLANLAHLVTLPLAAIRNAPEDRVATAALEAILGGGGASIMAVAIMISTFGCNNGLILAGARVYYAMARDGLFFRAAGRLNRWRVPGVGLGIQCVWTALLVIPRTRLRDASGALVVDKATGAPQYGNLYTNLLEYVVFAVLLFYVITLAGLFILRRKRPDAERPYRVWGYPAVPLFYIVGATLVVVALLVYRTQTTWPGLLFVLTGIPVYFLWRRVGVRESE
;
A
#
# COMPACT_ATOMS: atom_id res chain seq x y z
N MET A 1 7.10 19.57 21.16
CA MET A 1 5.79 20.25 21.45
C MET A 1 4.69 19.50 20.69
N ARG A 2 3.50 19.34 21.27
CA ARG A 2 2.35 18.67 20.63
C ARG A 2 1.62 19.70 19.78
N GLU A 3 1.82 19.63 18.46
CA GLU A 3 1.34 20.65 17.52
C GLU A 3 0.17 20.17 16.64
N LEU A 4 -0.04 18.85 16.52
CA LEU A 4 -1.05 18.27 15.63
C LEU A 4 -2.39 18.14 16.34
N GLY A 5 -3.43 18.75 15.79
CA GLY A 5 -4.83 18.63 16.24
C GLY A 5 -5.51 17.36 15.68
N LEU A 6 -6.80 17.19 16.01
CA LEU A 6 -7.61 16.08 15.47
C LEU A 6 -7.70 16.15 13.94
N LEU A 7 -8.00 17.32 13.38
CA LEU A 7 -8.10 17.49 11.93
C LEU A 7 -6.79 17.20 11.23
N ASP A 8 -5.65 17.69 11.76
CA ASP A 8 -4.33 17.38 11.22
C ASP A 8 -4.08 15.85 11.20
N SER A 9 -4.50 15.16 12.28
CA SER A 9 -4.34 13.72 12.40
C SER A 9 -5.22 12.94 11.41
N VAL A 10 -6.47 13.38 11.20
CA VAL A 10 -7.37 12.81 10.15
C VAL A 10 -6.77 13.05 8.77
N MET A 11 -6.25 14.26 8.50
CA MET A 11 -5.59 14.58 7.24
C MET A 11 -4.30 13.78 7.02
N MET A 12 -3.57 13.41 8.09
CA MET A 12 -2.45 12.49 7.98
C MET A 12 -2.90 11.11 7.55
N VAL A 13 -3.96 10.56 8.17
CA VAL A 13 -4.52 9.24 7.80
C VAL A 13 -4.98 9.28 6.34
N ALA A 14 -5.86 10.20 5.97
CA ALA A 14 -6.37 10.31 4.61
C ALA A 14 -5.24 10.59 3.61
N GLY A 15 -4.29 11.45 4.00
CA GLY A 15 -3.14 11.81 3.19
C GLY A 15 -2.17 10.68 2.91
N SER A 16 -1.96 9.76 3.84
CA SER A 16 -1.14 8.56 3.63
C SER A 16 -1.88 7.50 2.81
N MET A 17 -3.18 7.34 3.03
CA MET A 17 -3.99 6.35 2.32
C MET A 17 -4.25 6.73 0.85
N ILE A 18 -4.66 7.98 0.55
CA ILE A 18 -4.98 8.40 -0.82
C ILE A 18 -3.67 8.57 -1.61
N GLY A 19 -3.20 7.48 -2.18
CA GLY A 19 -2.01 7.38 -3.02
C GLY A 19 -2.38 7.07 -4.49
N SER A 20 -1.67 6.11 -5.08
CA SER A 20 -1.85 5.65 -6.45
C SER A 20 -2.87 4.53 -6.61
N GLY A 21 -3.09 3.72 -5.57
CA GLY A 21 -3.80 2.45 -5.67
C GLY A 21 -5.21 2.59 -6.21
N ILE A 22 -6.02 3.52 -5.67
CA ILE A 22 -7.41 3.74 -6.09
C ILE A 22 -7.55 4.03 -7.61
N PHE A 23 -6.52 4.57 -8.23
CA PHE A 23 -6.54 4.97 -9.64
C PHE A 23 -6.07 3.86 -10.59
N ILE A 24 -5.45 2.78 -10.08
CA ILE A 24 -4.78 1.75 -10.86
C ILE A 24 -5.36 0.35 -10.63
N VAL A 25 -5.53 -0.06 -9.35
CA VAL A 25 -5.73 -1.48 -9.01
C VAL A 25 -7.05 -2.07 -9.49
N SER A 26 -8.05 -1.25 -9.78
CA SER A 26 -9.38 -1.72 -10.23
C SER A 26 -9.33 -2.48 -11.56
N ALA A 27 -8.36 -2.18 -12.44
CA ALA A 27 -8.13 -2.96 -13.65
C ALA A 27 -7.72 -4.41 -13.34
N ASN A 28 -6.78 -4.58 -12.40
CA ASN A 28 -6.33 -5.90 -11.98
C ASN A 28 -7.44 -6.69 -11.25
N ILE A 29 -8.20 -6.04 -10.37
CA ILE A 29 -9.36 -6.66 -9.72
C ILE A 29 -10.37 -7.14 -10.78
N ALA A 30 -10.71 -6.28 -11.75
CA ALA A 30 -11.66 -6.61 -12.83
C ALA A 30 -11.20 -7.81 -13.67
N ARG A 31 -9.88 -7.94 -13.91
CA ARG A 31 -9.31 -9.13 -14.59
C ARG A 31 -9.49 -10.40 -13.76
N GLN A 32 -9.27 -10.31 -12.46
CA GLN A 32 -9.32 -11.49 -11.57
C GLN A 32 -10.76 -11.96 -11.32
N VAL A 33 -11.65 -11.05 -10.91
CA VAL A 33 -13.01 -11.46 -10.49
C VAL A 33 -14.03 -11.48 -11.64
N GLY A 34 -13.78 -10.79 -12.75
CA GLY A 34 -14.58 -10.82 -13.98
C GLY A 34 -16.00 -10.30 -13.82
N SER A 35 -16.35 -9.58 -12.75
CA SER A 35 -17.71 -9.05 -12.54
C SER A 35 -17.72 -7.73 -11.77
N ALA A 36 -18.73 -6.89 -12.02
CA ALA A 36 -18.88 -5.60 -11.37
C ALA A 36 -19.18 -5.73 -9.88
N GLY A 37 -20.03 -6.70 -9.50
CA GLY A 37 -20.41 -6.95 -8.11
C GLY A 37 -19.23 -7.38 -7.25
N TRP A 38 -18.43 -8.34 -7.72
CA TRP A 38 -17.24 -8.78 -6.99
C TRP A 38 -16.15 -7.73 -6.93
N LEU A 39 -16.05 -6.86 -7.95
CA LEU A 39 -15.15 -5.71 -7.90
C LEU A 39 -15.56 -4.73 -6.78
N LEU A 40 -16.83 -4.35 -6.68
CA LEU A 40 -17.34 -3.50 -5.59
C LEU A 40 -17.20 -4.19 -4.24
N ALA A 41 -17.51 -5.49 -4.17
CA ALA A 41 -17.38 -6.29 -2.95
C ALA A 41 -15.92 -6.28 -2.43
N ALA A 42 -14.93 -6.35 -3.33
CA ALA A 42 -13.52 -6.30 -2.95
C ALA A 42 -13.16 -4.97 -2.24
N TRP A 43 -13.68 -3.84 -2.72
CA TRP A 43 -13.47 -2.54 -2.07
C TRP A 43 -14.25 -2.40 -0.75
N ILE A 44 -15.49 -2.89 -0.69
CA ILE A 44 -16.30 -2.88 0.55
C ILE A 44 -15.66 -3.75 1.62
N VAL A 45 -15.32 -5.01 1.29
CA VAL A 45 -14.69 -5.94 2.24
C VAL A 45 -13.34 -5.45 2.72
N SER A 46 -12.53 -4.90 1.82
CA SER A 46 -11.26 -4.26 2.20
C SER A 46 -11.47 -3.09 3.15
N GLY A 47 -12.44 -2.21 2.87
CA GLY A 47 -12.78 -1.09 3.74
C GLY A 47 -13.23 -1.55 5.13
N LEU A 48 -14.05 -2.60 5.23
CA LEU A 48 -14.49 -3.18 6.50
C LEU A 48 -13.32 -3.81 7.28
N LEU A 49 -12.45 -4.55 6.59
CA LEU A 49 -11.25 -5.12 7.21
C LEU A 49 -10.34 -4.02 7.76
N VAL A 50 -10.02 -3.01 6.95
CA VAL A 50 -9.15 -1.92 7.38
C VAL A 50 -9.77 -1.10 8.51
N MET A 51 -11.10 -0.89 8.50
CA MET A 51 -11.81 -0.24 9.61
C MET A 51 -11.69 -1.04 10.89
N ALA A 52 -11.88 -2.37 10.84
CA ALA A 52 -11.71 -3.24 12.00
C ALA A 52 -10.27 -3.20 12.57
N ALA A 53 -9.27 -3.14 11.68
CA ALA A 53 -7.89 -2.94 12.08
C ALA A 53 -7.66 -1.58 12.73
N ALA A 54 -8.14 -0.50 12.12
CA ALA A 54 -7.98 0.87 12.60
C ALA A 54 -8.60 1.07 14.00
N LEU A 55 -9.81 0.56 14.21
CA LEU A 55 -10.46 0.57 15.53
C LEU A 55 -9.64 -0.20 16.57
N SER A 56 -9.10 -1.35 16.21
CA SER A 56 -8.27 -2.16 17.11
C SER A 56 -6.92 -1.50 17.43
N PHE A 57 -6.26 -0.92 16.43
CA PHE A 57 -5.04 -0.13 16.63
C PHE A 57 -5.29 1.13 17.48
N GLY A 58 -6.50 1.69 17.42
CA GLY A 58 -6.91 2.82 18.25
C GLY A 58 -6.72 2.55 19.75
N GLU A 59 -7.00 1.33 20.21
CA GLU A 59 -6.76 0.94 21.61
C GLU A 59 -5.27 0.90 21.93
N LEU A 60 -4.45 0.26 21.08
CA LEU A 60 -3.01 0.20 21.27
C LEU A 60 -2.37 1.59 21.22
N ALA A 61 -2.81 2.43 20.29
CA ALA A 61 -2.30 3.79 20.14
C ALA A 61 -2.68 4.70 21.31
N ALA A 62 -3.89 4.55 21.87
CA ALA A 62 -4.32 5.30 23.05
C ALA A 62 -3.58 4.85 24.33
N MET A 63 -3.27 3.55 24.43
CA MET A 63 -2.49 3.01 25.55
C MET A 63 -1.01 3.43 25.49
N MET A 64 -0.43 3.48 24.30
CA MET A 64 1.00 3.68 24.07
C MET A 64 1.29 4.80 23.08
N PRO A 65 0.96 6.07 23.40
CA PRO A 65 1.13 7.20 22.46
C PRO A 65 2.60 7.67 22.40
N ARG A 66 3.48 6.79 21.91
CA ARG A 66 4.93 7.01 21.77
C ARG A 66 5.32 7.02 20.29
N VAL A 67 6.46 7.65 19.96
CA VAL A 67 7.06 7.59 18.63
C VAL A 67 7.39 6.14 18.27
N GLY A 68 7.11 5.74 17.02
CA GLY A 68 7.37 4.39 16.54
C GLY A 68 6.13 3.50 16.41
N GLY A 69 4.96 3.91 16.98
CA GLY A 69 3.66 3.27 16.76
C GLY A 69 3.71 1.75 16.82
N GLN A 70 3.42 1.07 15.71
CA GLN A 70 3.34 -0.39 15.61
C GLN A 70 4.63 -1.12 16.08
N TYR A 71 5.82 -0.54 15.87
CA TYR A 71 7.07 -1.05 16.41
C TYR A 71 7.00 -1.18 17.94
N VAL A 72 6.51 -0.13 18.59
CA VAL A 72 6.35 -0.09 20.06
C VAL A 72 5.28 -1.09 20.50
N PHE A 73 4.17 -1.20 19.78
CA PHE A 73 3.08 -2.12 20.12
C PHE A 73 3.58 -3.57 20.14
N LEU A 74 4.32 -3.98 19.11
CA LEU A 74 4.88 -5.33 19.01
C LEU A 74 5.95 -5.61 20.08
N ARG A 75 6.80 -4.63 20.35
CA ARG A 75 7.82 -4.74 21.41
C ARG A 75 7.21 -4.95 22.77
N GLU A 76 6.18 -4.19 23.12
CA GLU A 76 5.51 -4.25 24.43
C GLU A 76 4.58 -5.45 24.58
N SER A 77 3.96 -5.90 23.47
CA SER A 77 3.06 -7.06 23.49
C SER A 77 3.82 -8.39 23.60
N TYR A 78 4.92 -8.51 22.88
CA TYR A 78 5.67 -9.77 22.74
C TYR A 78 7.10 -9.67 23.28
N SER A 79 7.98 -9.05 22.51
CA SER A 79 9.40 -8.97 22.83
C SER A 79 10.13 -7.92 21.97
N PRO A 80 11.34 -7.48 22.38
CA PRO A 80 12.18 -6.62 21.54
C PRO A 80 12.52 -7.22 20.17
N LEU A 81 12.65 -8.56 20.08
CA LEU A 81 12.90 -9.27 18.82
C LEU A 81 11.75 -9.03 17.83
N LEU A 82 10.49 -9.20 18.27
CA LEU A 82 9.36 -9.04 17.35
C LEU A 82 9.16 -7.57 16.94
N GLY A 83 9.40 -6.62 17.83
CA GLY A 83 9.49 -5.21 17.48
C GLY A 83 10.58 -4.96 16.43
N PHE A 84 11.76 -5.53 16.62
CA PHE A 84 12.85 -5.42 15.66
C PHE A 84 12.49 -6.03 14.29
N LEU A 85 11.90 -7.23 14.24
CA LEU A 85 11.49 -7.88 12.98
C LEU A 85 10.52 -7.02 12.20
N TYR A 86 9.55 -6.39 12.89
CA TYR A 86 8.67 -5.41 12.24
C TYR A 86 9.47 -4.24 11.65
N GLY A 87 10.29 -3.58 12.45
CA GLY A 87 11.03 -2.41 12.00
C GLY A 87 12.04 -2.72 10.90
N TRP A 88 12.67 -3.90 10.94
CA TRP A 88 13.53 -4.42 9.88
C TRP A 88 12.77 -4.62 8.58
N THR A 89 11.62 -5.30 8.65
CA THR A 89 10.74 -5.52 7.48
C THR A 89 10.11 -4.23 7.00
N PHE A 90 9.77 -3.32 7.90
CA PHE A 90 9.26 -1.99 7.57
C PHE A 90 10.28 -1.21 6.74
N PHE A 91 11.56 -1.28 7.13
CA PHE A 91 12.64 -0.67 6.37
C PHE A 91 12.89 -1.37 5.03
N LEU A 92 13.00 -2.70 5.00
CA LEU A 92 13.41 -3.42 3.79
C LEU A 92 12.30 -3.55 2.74
N VAL A 93 11.04 -3.66 3.17
CA VAL A 93 9.93 -4.05 2.30
C VAL A 93 8.75 -3.09 2.39
N ILE A 94 8.21 -2.86 3.60
CA ILE A 94 6.91 -2.20 3.76
C ILE A 94 6.99 -0.74 3.30
N GLN A 95 7.77 0.07 4.00
CA GLN A 95 7.82 1.51 3.75
C GLN A 95 8.53 1.84 2.45
N THR A 96 9.70 1.26 2.24
CA THR A 96 10.50 1.51 1.04
C THR A 96 9.84 0.96 -0.21
N GLY A 97 9.20 -0.21 -0.13
CA GLY A 97 8.43 -0.78 -1.22
C GLY A 97 7.19 0.07 -1.56
N THR A 98 6.49 0.59 -0.55
CA THR A 98 5.36 1.51 -0.75
C THR A 98 5.81 2.81 -1.41
N ILE A 99 6.89 3.44 -0.95
CA ILE A 99 7.45 4.65 -1.55
C ILE A 99 7.86 4.38 -3.01
N ALA A 100 8.53 3.24 -3.28
CA ALA A 100 8.91 2.84 -4.62
C ALA A 100 7.68 2.66 -5.54
N ALA A 101 6.65 1.95 -5.10
CA ALA A 101 5.42 1.73 -5.85
C ALA A 101 4.72 3.06 -6.19
N VAL A 102 4.57 3.95 -5.21
CA VAL A 102 3.92 5.26 -5.41
C VAL A 102 4.76 6.15 -6.35
N ALA A 103 6.10 6.08 -6.29
CA ALA A 103 6.98 6.81 -7.21
C ALA A 103 6.87 6.27 -8.65
N VAL A 104 6.82 4.96 -8.82
CA VAL A 104 6.58 4.32 -10.14
C VAL A 104 5.22 4.74 -10.70
N ALA A 105 4.19 4.81 -9.86
CA ALA A 105 2.88 5.30 -10.27
C ALA A 105 2.91 6.77 -10.70
N PHE A 106 3.59 7.65 -9.95
CA PHE A 106 3.81 9.04 -10.38
C PHE A 106 4.40 9.10 -11.80
N ALA A 107 5.48 8.35 -12.05
CA ALA A 107 6.14 8.32 -13.34
C ALA A 107 5.24 7.76 -14.46
N ARG A 108 4.38 6.78 -14.14
CA ARG A 108 3.38 6.22 -15.07
C ARG A 108 2.35 7.28 -15.50
N PHE A 109 1.86 8.09 -14.57
CA PHE A 109 0.90 9.15 -14.90
C PHE A 109 1.58 10.35 -15.58
N LEU A 110 2.83 10.64 -15.27
CA LEU A 110 3.62 11.63 -16.01
C LEU A 110 3.76 11.22 -17.50
N GLY A 111 3.84 9.93 -17.78
CA GLY A 111 3.83 9.39 -19.16
C GLY A 111 2.57 9.70 -19.97
N VAL A 112 1.43 10.05 -19.34
CA VAL A 112 0.23 10.53 -20.03
C VAL A 112 0.47 11.92 -20.63
N VAL A 113 1.13 12.79 -19.86
CA VAL A 113 1.41 14.18 -20.26
C VAL A 113 2.67 14.25 -21.13
N ALA A 114 3.64 13.40 -20.86
CA ALA A 114 4.92 13.32 -21.57
C ALA A 114 5.20 11.88 -22.04
N PRO A 115 4.71 11.47 -23.24
CA PRO A 115 4.78 10.09 -23.74
C PRO A 115 6.20 9.52 -23.88
N ALA A 116 7.22 10.39 -23.89
CA ALA A 116 8.62 9.96 -23.85
C ALA A 116 8.98 9.21 -22.55
N ILE A 117 8.18 9.38 -21.48
CA ILE A 117 8.36 8.71 -20.19
C ILE A 117 7.56 7.40 -20.21
N SER A 118 8.19 6.34 -20.71
CA SER A 118 7.57 5.04 -20.90
C SER A 118 8.34 3.94 -20.15
N SER A 119 7.62 2.91 -19.75
CA SER A 119 8.18 1.68 -19.18
C SER A 119 8.88 0.80 -20.21
N SER A 120 8.60 1.01 -21.51
CA SER A 120 9.20 0.29 -22.65
C SER A 120 10.44 0.98 -23.21
N ARG A 121 10.68 2.27 -22.87
CA ARG A 121 11.87 3.01 -23.30
C ARG A 121 13.00 2.80 -22.29
N PHE A 122 13.94 1.93 -22.63
CA PHE A 122 15.05 1.58 -21.75
C PHE A 122 16.29 2.46 -21.98
N LEU A 123 16.88 2.93 -20.88
CA LEU A 123 18.24 3.47 -20.81
C LEU A 123 19.26 2.35 -20.62
N VAL A 124 18.92 1.39 -19.72
CA VAL A 124 19.63 0.12 -19.58
C VAL A 124 18.60 -0.99 -19.85
N ARG A 125 18.83 -1.74 -20.91
CA ARG A 125 17.95 -2.87 -21.27
C ARG A 125 17.95 -3.92 -20.16
N PRO A 126 16.88 -4.71 -20.02
CA PRO A 126 16.82 -5.77 -19.03
C PRO A 126 17.99 -6.74 -19.16
N ILE A 127 18.72 -6.91 -18.06
CA ILE A 127 19.83 -7.88 -17.90
C ILE A 127 19.34 -8.94 -16.90
N ASP A 128 19.32 -10.19 -17.34
CA ASP A 128 18.87 -11.29 -16.49
C ASP A 128 19.90 -11.59 -15.41
N ILE A 129 19.44 -11.60 -14.14
CA ILE A 129 20.28 -11.94 -12.98
C ILE A 129 19.99 -13.39 -12.54
N SER A 130 18.75 -13.85 -12.73
CA SER A 130 18.32 -15.20 -12.38
C SER A 130 17.13 -15.64 -13.26
N PRO A 131 16.72 -16.92 -13.22
CA PRO A 131 15.60 -17.41 -14.01
C PRO A 131 14.28 -16.66 -13.79
N GLY A 132 14.10 -15.97 -12.65
CA GLY A 132 12.87 -15.23 -12.32
C GLY A 132 13.02 -13.71 -12.31
N TYR A 133 14.24 -13.17 -12.38
CA TYR A 133 14.51 -11.75 -12.16
C TYR A 133 15.49 -11.16 -13.17
N ALA A 134 15.25 -9.92 -13.55
CA ALA A 134 16.14 -9.09 -14.35
C ALA A 134 16.30 -7.71 -13.69
N VAL A 135 17.36 -6.99 -14.03
CA VAL A 135 17.54 -5.58 -13.71
C VAL A 135 17.43 -4.74 -14.98
N SER A 136 16.77 -3.60 -14.89
CA SER A 136 16.63 -2.66 -16.00
C SER A 136 16.54 -1.23 -15.50
N LEU A 137 16.79 -0.28 -16.37
CA LEU A 137 16.51 1.13 -16.14
C LEU A 137 15.74 1.69 -17.33
N SER A 138 14.43 1.85 -17.19
CA SER A 138 13.60 2.57 -18.15
C SER A 138 13.53 4.06 -17.80
N VAL A 139 13.09 4.89 -18.74
CA VAL A 139 12.86 6.32 -18.48
C VAL A 139 11.83 6.51 -17.35
N GLN A 140 10.80 5.66 -17.27
CA GLN A 140 9.82 5.67 -16.18
C GLN A 140 10.48 5.36 -14.82
N GLN A 141 11.37 4.34 -14.76
CA GLN A 141 12.11 4.01 -13.54
C GLN A 141 13.06 5.14 -13.12
N LEU A 142 13.75 5.78 -14.07
CA LEU A 142 14.61 6.93 -13.77
C LEU A 142 13.81 8.07 -13.15
N VAL A 143 12.66 8.43 -13.70
CA VAL A 143 11.77 9.47 -13.14
C VAL A 143 11.34 9.12 -11.72
N ALA A 144 10.98 7.85 -11.46
CA ALA A 144 10.62 7.41 -10.12
C ALA A 144 11.80 7.56 -9.13
N VAL A 145 13.01 7.18 -9.52
CA VAL A 145 14.24 7.36 -8.71
C VAL A 145 14.51 8.84 -8.45
N LEU A 146 14.41 9.68 -9.47
CA LEU A 146 14.63 11.13 -9.31
C LEU A 146 13.60 11.76 -8.35
N LEU A 147 12.35 11.33 -8.40
CA LEU A 147 11.32 11.77 -7.46
C LEU A 147 11.65 11.36 -6.02
N ILE A 148 12.07 10.11 -5.80
CA ILE A 148 12.47 9.61 -4.48
C ILE A 148 13.63 10.43 -3.92
N VAL A 149 14.66 10.68 -4.73
CA VAL A 149 15.84 11.46 -4.33
C VAL A 149 15.44 12.90 -4.01
N ALA A 150 14.68 13.55 -4.90
CA ALA A 150 14.25 14.94 -4.71
C ALA A 150 13.41 15.11 -3.43
N LEU A 151 12.41 14.25 -3.19
CA LEU A 151 11.60 14.31 -1.98
C LEU A 151 12.40 13.99 -0.73
N SER A 152 13.31 13.02 -0.77
CA SER A 152 14.18 12.70 0.36
C SER A 152 15.08 13.88 0.72
N LEU A 153 15.68 14.55 -0.28
CA LEU A 153 16.48 15.75 -0.09
C LEU A 153 15.66 16.90 0.52
N VAL A 154 14.50 17.21 -0.06
CA VAL A 154 13.61 18.27 0.46
C VAL A 154 13.24 17.99 1.92
N ASN A 155 12.94 16.75 2.27
CA ASN A 155 12.56 16.39 3.64
C ASN A 155 13.72 16.47 4.65
N THR A 156 14.97 16.54 4.21
CA THR A 156 16.11 16.77 5.13
C THR A 156 16.18 18.21 5.65
N PHE A 157 15.49 19.18 4.99
CA PHE A 157 15.53 20.61 5.35
C PHE A 157 14.48 21.05 6.37
N GLY A 158 13.65 20.13 6.90
CA GLY A 158 12.80 20.40 8.07
C GLY A 158 11.29 20.35 7.85
N LEU A 159 10.58 20.27 9.00
CA LEU A 159 9.17 19.87 9.09
C LEU A 159 8.16 21.03 9.01
N ARG A 160 8.55 22.30 9.21
CA ARG A 160 7.57 23.42 9.28
C ARG A 160 6.84 23.63 7.96
N THR A 161 7.55 23.51 6.85
CA THR A 161 6.98 23.56 5.49
C THR A 161 6.21 22.29 5.16
N GLY A 162 6.64 21.13 5.71
CA GLY A 162 6.05 19.83 5.42
C GLY A 162 4.59 19.68 5.85
N LYS A 163 4.18 20.25 7.01
CA LYS A 163 2.78 20.17 7.50
C LYS A 163 1.82 20.91 6.57
N LEU A 164 2.14 22.16 6.20
CA LEU A 164 1.29 22.97 5.33
C LEU A 164 1.17 22.31 3.94
N ILE A 165 2.30 21.90 3.36
CA ILE A 165 2.33 21.19 2.08
C ILE A 165 1.52 19.89 2.16
N GLN A 166 1.69 19.11 3.22
CA GLN A 166 0.94 17.86 3.41
C GLN A 166 -0.58 18.11 3.47
N ASN A 167 -1.02 19.11 4.25
CA ASN A 167 -2.44 19.41 4.38
C ASN A 167 -3.03 19.94 3.05
N VAL A 168 -2.35 20.85 2.37
CA VAL A 168 -2.78 21.36 1.06
C VAL A 168 -2.88 20.25 0.03
N LEU A 169 -1.83 19.40 -0.09
CA LEU A 169 -1.85 18.28 -1.03
C LEU A 169 -2.92 17.26 -0.66
N THR A 170 -3.21 17.03 0.63
CA THR A 170 -4.28 16.13 1.06
C THR A 170 -5.66 16.68 0.68
N VAL A 171 -5.89 17.97 0.85
CA VAL A 171 -7.14 18.61 0.40
C VAL A 171 -7.28 18.50 -1.12
N VAL A 172 -6.26 18.86 -1.87
CA VAL A 172 -6.29 18.83 -3.35
C VAL A 172 -6.61 17.43 -3.87
N LYS A 173 -5.92 16.39 -3.37
CA LYS A 173 -6.16 15.00 -3.83
C LYS A 173 -7.52 14.45 -3.40
N THR A 174 -8.01 14.83 -2.20
CA THR A 174 -9.34 14.46 -1.75
C THR A 174 -10.41 15.11 -2.61
N LEU A 175 -10.25 16.40 -2.95
CA LEU A 175 -11.14 17.12 -3.88
C LEU A 175 -11.07 16.56 -5.30
N ALA A 176 -9.89 16.18 -5.79
CA ALA A 176 -9.74 15.55 -7.10
C ALA A 176 -10.49 14.21 -7.18
N LEU A 177 -10.36 13.38 -6.13
CA LEU A 177 -11.09 12.12 -6.03
C LEU A 177 -12.60 12.35 -5.90
N ALA A 178 -13.04 13.30 -5.06
CA ALA A 178 -14.44 13.67 -4.94
C ALA A 178 -15.00 14.26 -6.25
N GLY A 179 -14.20 15.03 -6.97
CA GLY A 179 -14.54 15.55 -8.30
C GLY A 179 -14.73 14.43 -9.32
N LEU A 180 -13.84 13.45 -9.36
CA LEU A 180 -14.00 12.26 -10.23
C LEU A 180 -15.29 11.50 -9.88
N ILE A 181 -15.57 11.30 -8.57
CA ILE A 181 -16.79 10.65 -8.09
C ILE A 181 -18.03 11.45 -8.55
N GLY A 182 -18.05 12.75 -8.29
CA GLY A 182 -19.16 13.63 -8.66
C GLY A 182 -19.40 13.65 -10.17
N LEU A 183 -18.35 13.83 -10.97
CA LEU A 183 -18.45 13.82 -12.42
C LEU A 183 -18.91 12.44 -12.94
N GLY A 184 -18.36 11.34 -12.43
CA GLY A 184 -18.75 9.99 -12.86
C GLY A 184 -20.20 9.66 -12.50
N LEU A 185 -20.65 9.99 -11.29
CA LEU A 185 -22.00 9.65 -10.83
C LEU A 185 -23.08 10.56 -11.37
N LEU A 186 -22.79 11.84 -11.65
CA LEU A 186 -23.78 12.83 -12.08
C LEU A 186 -23.80 13.06 -13.58
N VAL A 187 -22.63 13.14 -14.22
CA VAL A 187 -22.47 13.50 -15.63
C VAL A 187 -22.07 12.31 -16.49
N GLY A 188 -21.15 11.48 -15.99
CA GLY A 188 -20.51 10.40 -16.75
C GLY A 188 -21.33 9.11 -16.86
N ARG A 189 -22.61 9.12 -16.52
CA ARG A 189 -23.46 7.92 -16.63
C ARG A 189 -23.58 7.48 -18.08
N ASN A 190 -23.10 6.28 -18.35
CA ASN A 190 -23.10 5.69 -19.71
C ASN A 190 -24.09 4.53 -19.75
N ALA A 191 -25.08 4.60 -20.65
CA ALA A 191 -26.10 3.57 -20.80
C ALA A 191 -25.50 2.19 -21.14
N VAL A 192 -24.43 2.16 -21.96
CA VAL A 192 -23.71 0.92 -22.31
C VAL A 192 -23.01 0.34 -21.08
N ALA A 193 -22.37 1.17 -20.26
CA ALA A 193 -21.72 0.74 -19.04
C ALA A 193 -22.73 0.20 -18.02
N LEU A 194 -23.86 0.91 -17.84
CA LEU A 194 -24.93 0.49 -16.94
C LEU A 194 -25.55 -0.85 -17.39
N ALA A 195 -25.84 -1.01 -18.67
CA ALA A 195 -26.36 -2.26 -19.22
C ALA A 195 -25.35 -3.42 -19.09
N ALA A 196 -24.05 -3.16 -19.33
CA ALA A 196 -23.01 -4.17 -19.22
C ALA A 196 -22.75 -4.61 -17.77
N ASN A 197 -22.76 -3.68 -16.83
CA ASN A 197 -22.33 -3.92 -15.44
C ASN A 197 -23.50 -4.24 -14.49
N PHE A 198 -24.71 -3.74 -14.76
CA PHE A 198 -25.86 -3.74 -13.85
C PHE A 198 -27.16 -4.17 -14.51
N SER A 199 -27.14 -4.94 -15.61
CA SER A 199 -28.34 -5.37 -16.35
C SER A 199 -29.35 -6.12 -15.47
N SER A 200 -28.90 -6.93 -14.55
CA SER A 200 -29.71 -7.60 -13.52
C SER A 200 -28.86 -7.92 -12.30
N PHE A 201 -29.52 -8.14 -11.14
CA PHE A 201 -28.80 -8.49 -9.94
C PHE A 201 -27.96 -9.78 -10.07
N PRO A 202 -28.46 -10.89 -10.65
CA PRO A 202 -27.60 -12.06 -10.88
C PRO A 202 -26.43 -11.80 -11.84
N ALA A 203 -26.67 -11.07 -12.93
CA ALA A 203 -25.63 -10.78 -13.92
C ALA A 203 -24.48 -9.93 -13.37
N MET A 204 -24.78 -9.04 -12.43
CA MET A 204 -23.78 -8.22 -11.73
C MET A 204 -22.76 -9.08 -10.97
N TRP A 205 -23.16 -10.26 -10.47
CA TRP A 205 -22.31 -11.16 -9.68
C TRP A 205 -21.72 -12.32 -10.47
N THR A 206 -22.16 -12.51 -11.72
CA THR A 206 -21.67 -13.61 -12.55
C THR A 206 -20.31 -13.26 -13.14
N PRO A 207 -19.23 -14.00 -12.81
CA PRO A 207 -17.91 -13.76 -13.36
C PRO A 207 -17.89 -14.02 -14.88
N ARG A 208 -17.32 -13.11 -15.66
CA ARG A 208 -17.14 -13.21 -17.11
C ARG A 208 -15.70 -12.92 -17.47
N ASP A 209 -15.13 -13.71 -18.35
CA ASP A 209 -13.76 -13.51 -18.88
C ASP A 209 -12.68 -13.27 -17.80
N ALA A 210 -12.82 -13.88 -16.63
CA ALA A 210 -11.84 -13.76 -15.56
C ALA A 210 -10.52 -14.47 -15.91
N VAL A 211 -9.41 -13.86 -15.52
CA VAL A 211 -8.08 -14.49 -15.69
C VAL A 211 -7.95 -15.66 -14.73
N THR A 212 -7.42 -16.77 -15.24
CA THR A 212 -7.02 -17.91 -14.41
C THR A 212 -5.80 -17.55 -13.57
N ILE A 213 -5.87 -17.80 -12.27
CA ILE A 213 -4.73 -17.65 -11.37
C ILE A 213 -4.02 -18.99 -11.28
N THR A 214 -2.77 -19.01 -11.74
CA THR A 214 -1.92 -20.19 -11.73
C THR A 214 -0.91 -20.08 -10.61
N PRO A 215 -0.71 -21.14 -9.81
CA PRO A 215 0.36 -21.17 -8.79
C PRO A 215 1.74 -21.18 -9.44
N ASP A 216 2.67 -20.44 -8.86
CA ASP A 216 4.01 -20.29 -9.44
C ASP A 216 4.94 -21.48 -9.19
N LEU A 217 4.84 -22.13 -8.03
CA LEU A 217 5.80 -23.15 -7.58
C LEU A 217 5.17 -24.41 -6.96
N LEU A 218 3.92 -24.38 -6.55
CA LEU A 218 3.26 -25.53 -5.91
C LEU A 218 2.40 -26.28 -6.92
N PRO A 219 2.29 -27.60 -6.82
CA PRO A 219 1.43 -28.42 -7.70
C PRO A 219 -0.04 -28.30 -7.31
N VAL A 220 -0.56 -27.08 -7.34
CA VAL A 220 -1.95 -26.77 -7.08
C VAL A 220 -2.64 -26.46 -8.41
N PRO A 221 -3.83 -26.98 -8.66
CA PRO A 221 -4.56 -26.69 -9.90
C PRO A 221 -4.77 -25.18 -10.10
N PRO A 222 -4.74 -24.69 -11.34
CA PRO A 222 -5.09 -23.31 -11.64
C PRO A 222 -6.52 -23.01 -11.20
N VAL A 223 -6.77 -21.80 -10.70
CA VAL A 223 -8.08 -21.37 -10.18
C VAL A 223 -8.59 -20.19 -10.99
N SER A 224 -9.84 -20.23 -11.38
CA SER A 224 -10.52 -19.09 -11.99
C SER A 224 -11.85 -18.82 -11.32
N ALA A 225 -12.33 -17.59 -11.45
CA ALA A 225 -13.61 -17.17 -10.88
C ALA A 225 -14.81 -17.94 -11.45
N GLN A 226 -14.68 -18.58 -12.61
CA GLN A 226 -15.74 -19.38 -13.23
C GLN A 226 -15.84 -20.81 -12.65
N GLN A 227 -14.90 -21.28 -11.86
CA GLN A 227 -14.85 -22.67 -11.36
C GLN A 227 -15.75 -22.95 -10.15
N GLY A 228 -16.54 -21.97 -9.69
CA GLY A 228 -17.48 -22.12 -8.58
C GLY A 228 -16.99 -21.59 -7.24
N GLY A 229 -17.77 -21.84 -6.16
CA GLY A 229 -17.69 -21.12 -4.90
C GLY A 229 -16.32 -21.03 -4.23
N LEU A 230 -15.62 -22.17 -4.00
CA LEU A 230 -14.30 -22.16 -3.33
C LEU A 230 -13.24 -21.52 -4.23
N ALA A 231 -13.27 -21.78 -5.53
CA ALA A 231 -12.36 -21.17 -6.48
C ALA A 231 -12.58 -19.66 -6.57
N LEU A 232 -13.84 -19.23 -6.63
CA LEU A 232 -14.20 -17.80 -6.60
C LEU A 232 -13.71 -17.13 -5.31
N LEU A 233 -13.88 -17.78 -4.15
CA LEU A 233 -13.37 -17.27 -2.87
C LEU A 233 -11.84 -17.09 -2.92
N THR A 234 -11.10 -18.06 -3.45
CA THR A 234 -9.65 -18.00 -3.57
C THR A 234 -9.22 -16.83 -4.46
N VAL A 235 -9.83 -16.69 -5.65
CA VAL A 235 -9.59 -15.58 -6.57
C VAL A 235 -9.94 -14.25 -5.91
N PHE A 236 -11.04 -14.19 -5.17
CA PHE A 236 -11.47 -12.99 -4.46
C PHE A 236 -10.48 -12.58 -3.37
N LEU A 237 -9.97 -13.54 -2.58
CA LEU A 237 -8.95 -13.26 -1.55
C LEU A 237 -7.66 -12.67 -2.15
N ILE A 238 -7.24 -13.17 -3.32
CA ILE A 238 -6.09 -12.61 -4.03
C ILE A 238 -6.42 -11.23 -4.59
N ALA A 239 -7.64 -11.02 -5.08
CA ALA A 239 -8.10 -9.73 -5.59
C ALA A 239 -8.15 -8.64 -4.50
N LEU A 240 -8.30 -9.02 -3.22
CA LEU A 240 -8.25 -8.07 -2.09
C LEU A 240 -6.87 -7.41 -1.92
N VAL A 241 -5.80 -7.96 -2.49
CA VAL A 241 -4.44 -7.41 -2.37
C VAL A 241 -4.37 -5.96 -2.86
N GLY A 242 -5.00 -5.66 -4.01
CA GLY A 242 -5.05 -4.31 -4.56
C GLY A 242 -5.75 -3.29 -3.66
N PRO A 243 -7.00 -3.53 -3.24
CA PRO A 243 -7.71 -2.66 -2.31
C PRO A 243 -7.03 -2.52 -0.94
N LEU A 244 -6.47 -3.61 -0.38
CA LEU A 244 -5.75 -3.58 0.90
C LEU A 244 -4.45 -2.75 0.81
N PHE A 245 -3.75 -2.82 -0.33
CA PHE A 245 -2.63 -1.90 -0.59
C PHE A 245 -3.09 -0.45 -0.64
N SER A 246 -4.13 -0.17 -1.42
CA SER A 246 -4.67 1.18 -1.60
C SER A 246 -5.14 1.79 -0.29
N ALA A 247 -5.65 0.96 0.61
CA ALA A 247 -6.10 1.35 1.94
C ALA A 247 -5.01 1.18 3.02
N SER A 248 -3.75 0.94 2.67
CA SER A 248 -2.64 0.84 3.63
C SER A 248 -2.14 2.21 4.10
N ALA A 249 -1.12 2.22 4.96
CA ALA A 249 -0.48 3.41 5.54
C ALA A 249 -1.39 4.28 6.45
N TRP A 250 -2.60 3.85 6.77
CA TRP A 250 -3.47 4.53 7.74
C TRP A 250 -2.87 4.59 9.16
N ASN A 251 -2.02 3.63 9.50
CA ASN A 251 -1.36 3.54 10.81
C ASN A 251 -0.15 4.50 10.95
N ASP A 252 0.29 5.16 9.88
CA ASP A 252 1.42 6.10 9.91
C ASP A 252 1.22 7.25 10.91
N VAL A 253 -0.03 7.65 11.15
CA VAL A 253 -0.37 8.64 12.17
C VAL A 253 0.10 8.22 13.57
N THR A 254 0.20 6.90 13.84
CA THR A 254 0.67 6.38 15.12
C THR A 254 2.18 6.59 15.31
N PHE A 255 2.95 6.73 14.25
CA PHE A 255 4.38 7.01 14.30
C PHE A 255 4.67 8.43 14.79
N ALA A 256 3.72 9.35 14.57
CA ALA A 256 3.76 10.72 15.04
C ALA A 256 2.99 10.95 16.36
N ALA A 257 2.62 9.91 17.09
CA ALA A 257 1.76 9.98 18.28
C ALA A 257 2.23 10.98 19.34
N ALA A 258 3.55 11.15 19.50
CA ALA A 258 4.11 12.12 20.46
C ALA A 258 3.92 13.60 20.05
N GLU A 259 3.64 13.86 18.77
CA GLU A 259 3.41 15.21 18.22
C GLU A 259 1.91 15.62 18.30
N ILE A 260 1.01 14.67 18.62
CA ILE A 260 -0.44 14.86 18.60
C ILE A 260 -0.92 15.40 19.94
N ARG A 261 -1.80 16.42 19.89
CA ARG A 261 -2.50 16.96 21.06
C ARG A 261 -3.55 15.97 21.53
N HIS A 262 -3.64 15.73 22.84
CA HIS A 262 -4.58 14.77 23.44
C HIS A 262 -4.57 13.40 22.73
N PRO A 263 -3.39 12.72 22.59
CA PRO A 263 -3.26 11.56 21.72
C PRO A 263 -4.16 10.38 22.13
N LYS A 264 -4.44 10.23 23.43
CA LYS A 264 -5.35 9.20 23.96
C LYS A 264 -6.76 9.26 23.36
N ARG A 265 -7.21 10.45 22.95
CA ARG A 265 -8.52 10.69 22.31
C ARG A 265 -8.39 10.84 20.79
N ASN A 266 -7.42 11.66 20.36
CA ASN A 266 -7.35 12.08 18.95
C ASN A 266 -6.85 10.96 18.03
N LEU A 267 -5.99 10.03 18.50
CA LEU A 267 -5.52 8.90 17.68
C LEU A 267 -6.65 7.94 17.29
N PRO A 268 -7.45 7.39 18.23
CA PRO A 268 -8.56 6.52 17.87
C PRO A 268 -9.58 7.20 16.93
N LEU A 269 -9.91 8.47 17.22
CA LEU A 269 -10.84 9.24 16.40
C LEU A 269 -10.29 9.51 15.00
N ALA A 270 -9.01 9.86 14.88
CA ALA A 270 -8.37 10.10 13.59
C ALA A 270 -8.29 8.83 12.74
N LEU A 271 -7.96 7.70 13.36
CA LEU A 271 -7.95 6.39 12.70
C LEU A 271 -9.35 6.02 12.18
N ALA A 272 -10.38 6.09 13.03
CA ALA A 272 -11.75 5.76 12.65
C ALA A 272 -12.30 6.71 11.56
N ALA A 273 -12.16 8.01 11.76
CA ALA A 273 -12.69 9.02 10.81
C ALA A 273 -11.92 9.02 9.49
N GLY A 274 -10.59 8.97 9.53
CA GLY A 274 -9.76 8.97 8.33
C GLY A 274 -9.96 7.72 7.49
N VAL A 275 -9.93 6.53 8.11
CA VAL A 275 -10.19 5.26 7.40
C VAL A 275 -11.62 5.21 6.87
N GLY A 276 -12.62 5.63 7.66
CA GLY A 276 -14.02 5.65 7.23
C GLY A 276 -14.24 6.54 6.02
N LEU A 277 -13.70 7.77 6.06
CA LEU A 277 -13.77 8.71 4.94
C LEU A 277 -13.14 8.12 3.67
N VAL A 278 -11.92 7.61 3.77
CA VAL A 278 -11.20 7.11 2.59
C VAL A 278 -11.84 5.83 2.04
N SER A 279 -12.28 4.91 2.89
CA SER A 279 -12.97 3.69 2.46
C SER A 279 -14.27 4.01 1.71
N LEU A 280 -15.04 4.98 2.20
CA LEU A 280 -16.26 5.45 1.52
C LEU A 280 -15.92 6.06 0.15
N LEU A 281 -14.92 6.94 0.08
CA LEU A 281 -14.48 7.54 -1.19
C LEU A 281 -14.02 6.47 -2.19
N TYR A 282 -13.35 5.42 -1.73
CA TYR A 282 -12.87 4.35 -2.61
C TYR A 282 -14.00 3.51 -3.19
N VAL A 283 -15.02 3.17 -2.39
CA VAL A 283 -16.22 2.49 -2.88
C VAL A 283 -16.97 3.36 -3.88
N LEU A 284 -17.17 4.64 -3.58
CA LEU A 284 -17.86 5.58 -4.47
C LEU A 284 -17.07 5.83 -5.77
N ALA A 285 -15.75 5.90 -5.71
CA ALA A 285 -14.91 6.04 -6.92
C ALA A 285 -15.04 4.82 -7.84
N ASN A 286 -15.06 3.61 -7.28
CA ASN A 286 -15.27 2.41 -8.08
C ASN A 286 -16.68 2.29 -8.63
N LEU A 287 -17.68 2.74 -7.89
CA LEU A 287 -19.03 2.88 -8.42
C LEU A 287 -19.05 3.89 -9.59
N ALA A 288 -18.38 5.05 -9.47
CA ALA A 288 -18.23 6.01 -10.53
C ALA A 288 -17.56 5.39 -11.79
N HIS A 289 -16.47 4.64 -11.60
CA HIS A 289 -15.83 3.93 -12.71
C HIS A 289 -16.81 2.97 -13.42
N LEU A 290 -17.60 2.20 -12.67
CA LEU A 290 -18.52 1.20 -13.20
C LEU A 290 -19.75 1.79 -13.88
N VAL A 291 -20.21 2.97 -13.48
CA VAL A 291 -21.32 3.65 -14.19
C VAL A 291 -20.85 4.40 -15.43
N THR A 292 -19.55 4.70 -15.51
CA THR A 292 -18.94 5.43 -16.64
C THR A 292 -18.35 4.48 -17.68
N LEU A 293 -17.73 3.37 -17.25
CA LEU A 293 -17.02 2.43 -18.11
C LEU A 293 -17.60 1.02 -18.00
N PRO A 294 -17.82 0.31 -19.12
CA PRO A 294 -18.04 -1.13 -19.09
C PRO A 294 -16.87 -1.85 -18.42
N LEU A 295 -17.13 -2.96 -17.72
CA LEU A 295 -16.10 -3.75 -17.02
C LEU A 295 -14.94 -4.14 -17.96
N ALA A 296 -15.23 -4.45 -19.22
CA ALA A 296 -14.22 -4.74 -20.24
C ALA A 296 -13.25 -3.56 -20.48
N ALA A 297 -13.76 -2.32 -20.46
CA ALA A 297 -12.93 -1.13 -20.59
C ALA A 297 -12.07 -0.89 -19.35
N ILE A 298 -12.61 -1.15 -18.15
CA ILE A 298 -11.83 -1.11 -16.88
C ILE A 298 -10.70 -2.14 -16.92
N ARG A 299 -10.99 -3.37 -17.35
CA ARG A 299 -10.02 -4.48 -17.49
C ARG A 299 -8.84 -4.15 -18.41
N ASN A 300 -9.15 -3.48 -19.52
CA ASN A 300 -8.22 -3.19 -20.60
C ASN A 300 -7.73 -1.74 -20.59
N ALA A 301 -7.93 -1.01 -19.48
CA ALA A 301 -7.46 0.37 -19.36
C ALA A 301 -5.94 0.47 -19.64
N PRO A 302 -5.50 1.39 -20.51
CA PRO A 302 -4.10 1.51 -20.90
C PRO A 302 -3.20 1.66 -19.67
N GLU A 303 -2.21 0.77 -19.52
CA GLU A 303 -1.32 0.70 -18.35
C GLU A 303 -2.07 0.71 -17.01
N ASP A 304 -3.26 0.09 -16.93
CA ASP A 304 -4.13 0.04 -15.74
C ASP A 304 -4.64 1.41 -15.23
N ARG A 305 -4.56 2.47 -16.02
CA ARG A 305 -4.95 3.84 -15.64
C ARG A 305 -6.46 4.06 -15.70
N VAL A 306 -7.22 3.36 -14.86
CA VAL A 306 -8.70 3.34 -14.87
C VAL A 306 -9.30 4.74 -14.69
N ALA A 307 -8.77 5.54 -13.76
CA ALA A 307 -9.30 6.87 -13.48
C ALA A 307 -9.09 7.85 -14.65
N THR A 308 -7.97 7.76 -15.37
CA THR A 308 -7.76 8.57 -16.59
C THR A 308 -8.71 8.16 -17.70
N ALA A 309 -8.92 6.85 -17.90
CA ALA A 309 -9.88 6.34 -18.87
C ALA A 309 -11.32 6.77 -18.54
N ALA A 310 -11.70 6.77 -17.26
CA ALA A 310 -13.00 7.23 -16.82
C ALA A 310 -13.21 8.74 -17.10
N LEU A 311 -12.22 9.58 -16.75
CA LEU A 311 -12.37 11.02 -16.99
C LEU A 311 -12.27 11.39 -18.48
N GLU A 312 -11.50 10.64 -19.27
CA GLU A 312 -11.46 10.76 -20.72
C GLU A 312 -12.81 10.42 -21.34
N ALA A 313 -13.49 9.38 -20.86
CA ALA A 313 -14.84 9.02 -21.31
C ALA A 313 -15.88 10.11 -20.99
N ILE A 314 -15.68 10.88 -19.90
CA ILE A 314 -16.60 11.94 -19.47
C ILE A 314 -16.32 13.27 -20.20
N LEU A 315 -15.06 13.68 -20.31
CA LEU A 315 -14.65 15.01 -20.76
C LEU A 315 -14.00 15.03 -22.16
N GLY A 316 -13.81 13.86 -22.76
CA GLY A 316 -13.08 13.75 -24.04
C GLY A 316 -11.56 13.87 -23.87
N GLY A 317 -10.85 14.17 -24.96
CA GLY A 317 -9.38 14.04 -25.05
C GLY A 317 -8.54 14.85 -24.02
N GLY A 318 -9.11 15.86 -23.38
CA GLY A 318 -8.44 16.59 -22.28
C GLY A 318 -8.55 15.91 -20.90
N GLY A 319 -9.54 15.04 -20.72
CA GLY A 319 -9.87 14.40 -19.44
C GLY A 319 -8.73 13.54 -18.89
N ALA A 320 -8.07 12.77 -19.76
CA ALA A 320 -6.93 11.94 -19.38
C ALA A 320 -5.79 12.77 -18.77
N SER A 321 -5.43 13.88 -19.41
CA SER A 321 -4.34 14.76 -18.93
C SER A 321 -4.68 15.45 -17.61
N ILE A 322 -5.92 15.94 -17.47
CA ILE A 322 -6.39 16.56 -16.21
C ILE A 322 -6.30 15.54 -15.07
N MET A 323 -6.79 14.32 -15.28
CA MET A 323 -6.76 13.27 -14.28
C MET A 323 -5.32 12.84 -13.95
N ALA A 324 -4.46 12.72 -14.95
CA ALA A 324 -3.07 12.38 -14.76
C ALA A 324 -2.35 13.41 -13.88
N VAL A 325 -2.53 14.70 -14.11
CA VAL A 325 -1.96 15.78 -13.28
C VAL A 325 -2.50 15.70 -11.85
N ALA A 326 -3.80 15.50 -11.66
CA ALA A 326 -4.40 15.34 -10.33
C ALA A 326 -3.81 14.14 -9.57
N ILE A 327 -3.59 13.01 -10.25
CA ILE A 327 -2.98 11.83 -9.64
C ILE A 327 -1.48 12.05 -9.37
N MET A 328 -0.77 12.77 -10.22
CA MET A 328 0.63 13.15 -9.96
C MET A 328 0.74 13.99 -8.68
N ILE A 329 -0.13 14.96 -8.47
CA ILE A 329 -0.21 15.74 -7.22
C ILE A 329 -0.51 14.82 -6.04
N SER A 330 -1.44 13.90 -6.19
CA SER A 330 -1.79 12.92 -5.16
C SER A 330 -0.62 12.03 -4.76
N THR A 331 0.05 11.43 -5.74
CA THR A 331 1.18 10.51 -5.51
C THR A 331 2.41 11.22 -4.99
N PHE A 332 2.67 12.45 -5.42
CA PHE A 332 3.73 13.32 -4.89
C PHE A 332 3.51 13.58 -3.39
N GLY A 333 2.30 14.02 -3.00
CA GLY A 333 1.95 14.28 -1.61
C GLY A 333 1.95 13.03 -0.73
N CYS A 334 1.48 11.90 -1.27
CA CYS A 334 1.53 10.60 -0.58
C CYS A 334 2.98 10.20 -0.30
N ASN A 335 3.85 10.22 -1.32
CA ASN A 335 5.27 9.89 -1.16
C ASN A 335 5.98 10.80 -0.16
N ASN A 336 5.69 12.11 -0.19
CA ASN A 336 6.26 13.03 0.78
C ASN A 336 5.90 12.64 2.23
N GLY A 337 4.65 12.29 2.48
CA GLY A 337 4.18 11.80 3.80
C GLY A 337 4.83 10.49 4.22
N LEU A 338 4.90 9.51 3.32
CA LEU A 338 5.51 8.21 3.56
C LEU A 338 7.00 8.34 3.91
N ILE A 339 7.76 9.15 3.17
CA ILE A 339 9.20 9.38 3.42
C ILE A 339 9.43 9.91 4.83
N LEU A 340 8.61 10.87 5.27
CA LEU A 340 8.69 11.43 6.61
C LEU A 340 8.27 10.45 7.70
N ALA A 341 7.23 9.65 7.45
CA ALA A 341 6.70 8.68 8.40
C ALA A 341 7.73 7.57 8.69
N GLY A 342 8.37 7.01 7.65
CA GLY A 342 9.37 5.96 7.78
C GLY A 342 10.56 6.36 8.66
N ALA A 343 11.08 7.56 8.46
CA ALA A 343 12.21 8.06 9.22
C ALA A 343 11.98 8.10 10.73
N ARG A 344 10.72 8.27 11.19
CA ARG A 344 10.37 8.27 12.63
C ARG A 344 10.49 6.88 13.25
N VAL A 345 10.15 5.83 12.51
CA VAL A 345 10.31 4.45 12.98
C VAL A 345 11.79 4.09 13.12
N TYR A 346 12.61 4.41 12.13
CA TYR A 346 14.05 4.17 12.19
C TYR A 346 14.72 4.95 13.31
N TYR A 347 14.28 6.19 13.56
CA TYR A 347 14.73 6.99 14.69
C TYR A 347 14.40 6.31 16.02
N ALA A 348 13.18 5.82 16.20
CA ALA A 348 12.76 5.11 17.41
C ALA A 348 13.59 3.85 17.64
N MET A 349 13.80 3.03 16.61
CA MET A 349 14.64 1.84 16.66
C MET A 349 16.10 2.16 17.00
N ALA A 350 16.65 3.22 16.42
CA ALA A 350 18.02 3.64 16.67
C ALA A 350 18.22 4.13 18.12
N ARG A 351 17.19 4.78 18.70
CA ARG A 351 17.17 5.18 20.11
C ARG A 351 17.10 3.99 21.06
N ASP A 352 16.50 2.89 20.63
CA ASP A 352 16.45 1.63 21.36
C ASP A 352 17.69 0.73 21.11
N GLY A 353 18.69 1.22 20.36
CA GLY A 353 19.90 0.46 20.01
C GLY A 353 19.66 -0.67 18.98
N LEU A 354 18.53 -0.68 18.30
CA LEU A 354 18.10 -1.72 17.36
C LEU A 354 18.14 -1.28 15.91
N PHE A 355 18.86 -0.20 15.59
CA PHE A 355 19.12 0.29 14.24
C PHE A 355 20.45 1.08 14.22
N PHE A 356 20.90 1.51 13.02
CA PHE A 356 22.14 2.30 12.90
C PHE A 356 22.11 3.51 13.83
N ARG A 357 23.09 3.64 14.72
CA ARG A 357 23.16 4.73 15.73
C ARG A 357 23.06 6.12 15.10
N ALA A 358 23.63 6.30 13.91
CA ALA A 358 23.55 7.55 13.18
C ALA A 358 22.12 7.96 12.81
N ALA A 359 21.18 7.00 12.61
CA ALA A 359 19.78 7.28 12.35
C ALA A 359 19.04 7.83 13.59
N GLY A 360 19.58 7.63 14.79
CA GLY A 360 19.10 8.19 16.06
C GLY A 360 19.55 9.64 16.31
N ARG A 361 20.30 10.26 15.39
CA ARG A 361 20.73 11.66 15.48
C ARG A 361 19.85 12.55 14.61
N LEU A 362 19.44 13.67 15.16
CA LEU A 362 18.73 14.71 14.42
C LEU A 362 19.72 15.69 13.82
N ASN A 363 19.48 16.13 12.59
CA ASN A 363 20.24 17.17 11.94
C ASN A 363 19.88 18.57 12.52
N ARG A 364 20.50 19.65 12.00
CA ARG A 364 20.23 21.05 12.42
C ARG A 364 18.76 21.46 12.28
N TRP A 365 17.99 20.79 11.44
CA TRP A 365 16.56 21.02 11.23
C TRP A 365 15.67 20.08 12.03
N ARG A 366 16.24 19.33 12.99
CA ARG A 366 15.56 18.38 13.87
C ARG A 366 14.88 17.21 13.12
N VAL A 367 15.50 16.77 12.03
CA VAL A 367 15.04 15.64 11.21
C VAL A 367 16.10 14.52 11.25
N PRO A 368 15.71 13.22 11.27
CA PRO A 368 16.65 12.10 11.20
C PRO A 368 17.22 11.93 9.78
N GLY A 369 18.10 12.83 9.38
CA GLY A 369 18.61 12.93 8.00
C GLY A 369 19.32 11.67 7.51
N VAL A 370 20.08 10.99 8.39
CA VAL A 370 20.74 9.70 8.04
C VAL A 370 19.72 8.62 7.74
N GLY A 371 18.64 8.53 8.55
CA GLY A 371 17.55 7.59 8.31
C GLY A 371 16.88 7.83 6.95
N LEU A 372 16.63 9.09 6.59
CA LEU A 372 16.11 9.49 5.27
C LEU A 372 17.06 9.09 4.14
N GLY A 373 18.38 9.29 4.30
CA GLY A 373 19.38 8.94 3.30
C GLY A 373 19.42 7.43 3.04
N ILE A 374 19.47 6.62 4.09
CA ILE A 374 19.48 5.15 3.97
C ILE A 374 18.17 4.66 3.31
N GLN A 375 17.02 5.20 3.72
CA GLN A 375 15.72 4.91 3.11
C GLN A 375 15.70 5.27 1.62
N CYS A 376 16.21 6.44 1.25
CA CYS A 376 16.29 6.93 -0.12
C CYS A 376 17.06 5.95 -1.01
N VAL A 377 18.26 5.56 -0.60
CA VAL A 377 19.12 4.64 -1.36
C VAL A 377 18.44 3.28 -1.53
N TRP A 378 17.91 2.71 -0.43
CA TRP A 378 17.25 1.40 -0.51
C TRP A 378 16.00 1.43 -1.37
N THR A 379 15.16 2.47 -1.23
CA THR A 379 13.96 2.65 -2.06
C THR A 379 14.30 2.78 -3.55
N ALA A 380 15.35 3.54 -3.90
CA ALA A 380 15.80 3.68 -5.27
C ALA A 380 16.26 2.34 -5.86
N LEU A 381 16.95 1.51 -5.06
CA LEU A 381 17.34 0.16 -5.46
C LEU A 381 16.15 -0.75 -5.72
N LEU A 382 15.05 -0.63 -4.97
CA LEU A 382 13.84 -1.43 -5.16
C LEU A 382 13.10 -1.11 -6.47
N VAL A 383 13.34 0.03 -7.10
CA VAL A 383 12.74 0.40 -8.40
C VAL A 383 13.41 -0.32 -9.57
N ILE A 384 14.62 -0.86 -9.40
CA ILE A 384 15.44 -1.40 -10.50
C ILE A 384 15.05 -2.84 -10.92
N PRO A 385 14.78 -3.80 -9.98
CA PRO A 385 14.47 -5.19 -10.33
C PRO A 385 13.13 -5.35 -11.05
N ARG A 386 13.06 -6.32 -11.97
CA ARG A 386 11.84 -6.76 -12.63
C ARG A 386 11.68 -8.26 -12.50
N THR A 387 10.46 -8.74 -12.36
CA THR A 387 10.14 -10.17 -12.47
C THR A 387 9.93 -10.55 -13.93
N ARG A 388 10.31 -11.77 -14.31
CA ARG A 388 10.01 -12.36 -15.62
C ARG A 388 8.63 -13.00 -15.57
N LEU A 389 7.81 -12.78 -16.60
CA LEU A 389 6.53 -13.45 -16.71
C LEU A 389 6.73 -14.91 -17.12
N ARG A 390 5.96 -15.80 -16.49
CA ARG A 390 5.86 -17.21 -16.84
C ARG A 390 4.42 -17.55 -17.21
N ASP A 391 4.26 -18.47 -18.15
CA ASP A 391 2.94 -19.01 -18.51
C ASP A 391 2.49 -20.12 -17.55
N ALA A 392 1.32 -20.70 -17.82
CA ALA A 392 0.76 -21.78 -17.02
C ALA A 392 1.61 -23.07 -16.98
N SER A 393 2.54 -23.25 -17.92
CA SER A 393 3.48 -24.38 -17.96
C SER A 393 4.77 -24.08 -17.22
N GLY A 394 4.95 -22.85 -16.71
CA GLY A 394 6.20 -22.37 -16.10
C GLY A 394 7.25 -21.89 -17.12
N ALA A 395 6.94 -21.91 -18.41
CA ALA A 395 7.82 -21.38 -19.43
C ALA A 395 7.83 -19.85 -19.45
N LEU A 396 8.95 -19.26 -19.86
CA LEU A 396 9.06 -17.81 -19.98
C LEU A 396 8.17 -17.28 -21.10
N VAL A 397 7.35 -16.29 -20.78
CA VAL A 397 6.53 -15.61 -21.77
C VAL A 397 7.42 -14.70 -22.60
N VAL A 398 7.37 -14.89 -23.92
CA VAL A 398 8.07 -14.04 -24.90
C VAL A 398 7.07 -13.30 -25.77
N ASP A 399 7.43 -12.11 -26.18
CA ASP A 399 6.67 -11.36 -27.16
C ASP A 399 6.73 -12.10 -28.52
N LYS A 400 5.57 -12.43 -29.08
CA LYS A 400 5.47 -13.23 -30.32
C LYS A 400 6.04 -12.53 -31.55
N ALA A 401 6.10 -11.20 -31.54
CA ALA A 401 6.60 -10.41 -32.67
C ALA A 401 8.11 -10.21 -32.61
N THR A 402 8.66 -10.06 -31.39
CA THR A 402 10.09 -9.71 -31.20
C THR A 402 10.93 -10.84 -30.61
N GLY A 403 10.31 -11.92 -30.11
CA GLY A 403 10.99 -12.98 -29.35
C GLY A 403 11.57 -12.54 -28.00
N ALA A 404 11.36 -11.29 -27.61
CA ALA A 404 11.93 -10.74 -26.39
C ALA A 404 11.16 -11.23 -25.14
N PRO A 405 11.85 -11.47 -24.01
CA PRO A 405 11.19 -11.81 -22.75
C PRO A 405 10.22 -10.72 -22.29
N GLN A 406 9.04 -11.12 -21.81
CA GLN A 406 8.11 -10.21 -21.19
C GLN A 406 8.34 -10.12 -19.67
N TYR A 407 8.16 -8.92 -19.13
CA TYR A 407 8.41 -8.63 -17.72
C TYR A 407 7.13 -8.21 -17.02
N GLY A 408 6.99 -8.61 -15.76
CA GLY A 408 5.89 -8.25 -14.90
C GLY A 408 5.76 -6.75 -14.67
N ASN A 409 4.56 -6.33 -14.32
CA ASN A 409 4.29 -4.95 -13.97
C ASN A 409 4.99 -4.61 -12.63
N LEU A 410 5.99 -3.74 -12.69
CA LEU A 410 6.80 -3.35 -11.53
C LEU A 410 5.95 -2.83 -10.36
N TYR A 411 4.91 -2.04 -10.65
CA TYR A 411 4.00 -1.53 -9.63
C TYR A 411 3.28 -2.67 -8.90
N THR A 412 2.71 -3.62 -9.65
CA THR A 412 1.98 -4.76 -9.08
C THR A 412 2.90 -5.66 -8.24
N ASN A 413 4.12 -5.90 -8.69
CA ASN A 413 5.09 -6.71 -7.94
C ASN A 413 5.46 -6.06 -6.61
N LEU A 414 5.79 -4.76 -6.60
CA LEU A 414 6.08 -4.01 -5.38
C LEU A 414 4.89 -4.04 -4.41
N LEU A 415 3.67 -3.92 -4.94
CA LEU A 415 2.44 -3.97 -4.18
C LEU A 415 2.24 -5.33 -3.48
N GLU A 416 2.48 -6.45 -4.17
CA GLU A 416 2.33 -7.79 -3.59
C GLU A 416 3.33 -8.04 -2.45
N TYR A 417 4.61 -7.65 -2.62
CA TYR A 417 5.61 -7.74 -1.55
C TYR A 417 5.19 -6.95 -0.31
N VAL A 418 4.74 -5.72 -0.51
CA VAL A 418 4.33 -4.82 0.59
C VAL A 418 3.13 -5.38 1.32
N VAL A 419 2.06 -5.78 0.60
CA VAL A 419 0.80 -6.21 1.21
C VAL A 419 1.00 -7.46 2.05
N PHE A 420 1.74 -8.45 1.56
CA PHE A 420 2.03 -9.65 2.34
C PHE A 420 2.67 -9.31 3.69
N ALA A 421 3.73 -8.50 3.67
CA ALA A 421 4.46 -8.12 4.88
C ALA A 421 3.59 -7.27 5.83
N VAL A 422 2.80 -6.33 5.29
CA VAL A 422 1.87 -5.49 6.06
C VAL A 422 0.82 -6.35 6.76
N LEU A 423 0.14 -7.23 6.03
CA LEU A 423 -0.91 -8.08 6.59
C LEU A 423 -0.37 -9.01 7.67
N LEU A 424 0.80 -9.62 7.45
CA LEU A 424 1.46 -10.46 8.43
C LEU A 424 1.66 -9.72 9.76
N PHE A 425 2.24 -8.52 9.72
CA PHE A 425 2.48 -7.76 10.93
C PHE A 425 1.22 -7.13 11.52
N TYR A 426 0.20 -6.81 10.73
CA TYR A 426 -1.08 -6.35 11.27
C TYR A 426 -1.78 -7.48 12.05
N VAL A 427 -1.81 -8.71 11.51
CA VAL A 427 -2.34 -9.89 12.21
C VAL A 427 -1.61 -10.09 13.55
N ILE A 428 -0.28 -10.08 13.53
CA ILE A 428 0.52 -10.24 14.75
C ILE A 428 0.25 -9.08 15.74
N THR A 429 0.12 -7.85 15.27
CA THR A 429 -0.13 -6.68 16.13
C THR A 429 -1.51 -6.77 16.79
N LEU A 430 -2.54 -7.17 16.03
CA LEU A 430 -3.89 -7.33 16.60
C LEU A 430 -3.96 -8.53 17.56
N ALA A 431 -3.25 -9.62 17.29
CA ALA A 431 -3.09 -10.71 18.26
C ALA A 431 -2.39 -10.22 19.55
N GLY A 432 -1.45 -9.27 19.43
CA GLY A 432 -0.81 -8.59 20.55
C GLY A 432 -1.79 -7.83 21.46
N LEU A 433 -2.91 -7.33 20.93
CA LEU A 433 -3.97 -6.71 21.72
C LEU A 433 -4.56 -7.70 22.74
N PHE A 434 -4.83 -8.95 22.31
CA PHE A 434 -5.34 -10.00 23.21
C PHE A 434 -4.30 -10.36 24.27
N ILE A 435 -3.03 -10.43 23.89
CA ILE A 435 -1.92 -10.71 24.82
C ILE A 435 -1.81 -9.59 25.86
N LEU A 436 -1.85 -8.31 25.44
CA LEU A 436 -1.76 -7.17 26.37
C LEU A 436 -2.96 -7.09 27.32
N ARG A 437 -4.16 -7.45 26.85
CA ARG A 437 -5.34 -7.53 27.73
C ARG A 437 -5.19 -8.59 28.82
N ARG A 438 -4.47 -9.69 28.54
CA ARG A 438 -4.17 -10.74 29.53
C ARG A 438 -2.97 -10.40 30.42
N LYS A 439 -1.88 -9.89 29.81
CA LYS A 439 -0.63 -9.59 30.54
C LYS A 439 -0.73 -8.35 31.44
N ARG A 440 -1.52 -7.36 31.02
CA ARG A 440 -1.69 -6.08 31.72
C ARG A 440 -3.16 -5.73 31.87
N PRO A 441 -3.95 -6.49 32.67
CA PRO A 441 -5.39 -6.27 32.81
C PRO A 441 -5.70 -4.87 33.35
N ASP A 442 -4.89 -4.38 34.31
CA ASP A 442 -5.08 -3.11 35.02
C ASP A 442 -4.50 -1.90 34.26
N ALA A 443 -3.89 -2.10 33.06
CA ALA A 443 -3.37 -0.98 32.29
C ALA A 443 -4.49 -0.03 31.87
N GLU A 444 -4.24 1.27 31.99
CA GLU A 444 -5.17 2.32 31.54
C GLU A 444 -5.49 2.16 30.04
N ARG A 445 -6.77 2.01 29.71
CA ARG A 445 -7.29 1.96 28.33
C ARG A 445 -8.24 3.11 28.08
N PRO A 446 -7.72 4.28 27.68
CA PRO A 446 -8.55 5.48 27.45
C PRO A 446 -9.58 5.27 26.34
N TYR A 447 -9.28 4.38 25.40
CA TYR A 447 -10.19 3.88 24.38
C TYR A 447 -10.15 2.35 24.39
N ARG A 448 -11.31 1.71 24.36
CA ARG A 448 -11.45 0.27 24.21
C ARG A 448 -12.12 -0.01 22.87
N VAL A 449 -11.56 -0.97 22.11
CA VAL A 449 -12.10 -1.31 20.79
C VAL A 449 -13.55 -1.77 20.91
N TRP A 450 -14.41 -1.12 20.12
CA TRP A 450 -15.82 -1.49 20.03
C TRP A 450 -15.97 -2.89 19.43
N GLY A 451 -16.91 -3.68 19.94
CA GLY A 451 -17.16 -5.03 19.44
C GLY A 451 -16.05 -6.05 19.72
N TYR A 452 -15.23 -5.83 20.75
CA TYR A 452 -14.27 -6.84 21.21
C TYR A 452 -14.99 -8.09 21.75
N PRO A 453 -14.55 -9.32 21.42
CA PRO A 453 -13.37 -9.68 20.60
C PRO A 453 -13.65 -9.80 19.09
N ALA A 454 -14.90 -9.67 18.65
CA ALA A 454 -15.35 -9.99 17.29
C ALA A 454 -14.64 -9.10 16.22
N VAL A 455 -14.53 -7.79 16.46
CA VAL A 455 -13.94 -6.85 15.49
C VAL A 455 -12.45 -7.14 15.24
N PRO A 456 -11.56 -7.28 16.25
CA PRO A 456 -10.19 -7.71 16.00
C PRO A 456 -10.10 -9.10 15.36
N LEU A 457 -10.93 -10.07 15.76
CA LEU A 457 -10.92 -11.41 15.17
C LEU A 457 -11.34 -11.40 13.71
N PHE A 458 -12.35 -10.60 13.34
CA PHE A 458 -12.77 -10.45 11.94
C PHE A 458 -11.58 -10.04 11.05
N TYR A 459 -10.78 -9.06 11.49
CA TYR A 459 -9.58 -8.67 10.75
C TYR A 459 -8.53 -9.79 10.72
N ILE A 460 -8.22 -10.39 11.88
CA ILE A 460 -7.20 -11.44 11.98
C ILE A 460 -7.53 -12.60 11.04
N VAL A 461 -8.79 -13.08 11.06
CA VAL A 461 -9.23 -14.17 10.18
C VAL A 461 -9.15 -13.75 8.71
N GLY A 462 -9.76 -12.62 8.34
CA GLY A 462 -9.78 -12.16 6.95
C GLY A 462 -8.37 -11.92 6.39
N ALA A 463 -7.50 -11.23 7.13
CA ALA A 463 -6.14 -10.98 6.72
C ALA A 463 -5.29 -12.28 6.64
N THR A 464 -5.50 -13.22 7.58
CA THR A 464 -4.81 -14.53 7.54
C THR A 464 -5.21 -15.33 6.32
N LEU A 465 -6.49 -15.33 5.94
CA LEU A 465 -6.94 -16.00 4.70
C LEU A 465 -6.27 -15.39 3.46
N VAL A 466 -6.14 -14.07 3.39
CA VAL A 466 -5.42 -13.41 2.28
C VAL A 466 -3.94 -13.81 2.30
N VAL A 467 -3.27 -13.79 3.45
CA VAL A 467 -1.86 -14.19 3.59
C VAL A 467 -1.65 -15.65 3.14
N VAL A 468 -2.53 -16.57 3.54
CA VAL A 468 -2.48 -17.98 3.11
C VAL A 468 -2.67 -18.10 1.60
N ALA A 469 -3.65 -17.40 1.03
CA ALA A 469 -3.88 -17.40 -0.42
C ALA A 469 -2.63 -16.89 -1.18
N LEU A 470 -1.97 -15.85 -0.68
CA LEU A 470 -0.73 -15.33 -1.26
C LEU A 470 0.42 -16.35 -1.15
N LEU A 471 0.60 -17.02 -0.01
CA LEU A 471 1.63 -18.04 0.19
C LEU A 471 1.49 -19.22 -0.78
N VAL A 472 0.25 -19.55 -1.16
CA VAL A 472 -0.05 -20.68 -2.05
C VAL A 472 0.03 -20.27 -3.53
N TYR A 473 -0.51 -19.10 -3.90
CA TYR A 473 -0.75 -18.74 -5.31
C TYR A 473 0.16 -17.62 -5.83
N ARG A 474 0.90 -16.90 -4.96
CA ARG A 474 1.81 -15.80 -5.31
C ARG A 474 3.20 -16.04 -4.71
N THR A 475 3.73 -17.23 -4.94
CA THR A 475 4.96 -17.70 -4.30
C THR A 475 6.18 -16.89 -4.71
N GLN A 476 6.28 -16.44 -5.97
CA GLN A 476 7.42 -15.65 -6.49
C GLN A 476 7.58 -14.30 -5.78
N THR A 477 6.48 -13.71 -5.31
CA THR A 477 6.50 -12.44 -4.58
C THR A 477 6.46 -12.64 -3.07
N THR A 478 5.73 -13.65 -2.59
CA THR A 478 5.46 -13.84 -1.17
C THR A 478 6.63 -14.47 -0.41
N TRP A 479 7.26 -15.52 -0.97
CA TRP A 479 8.38 -16.21 -0.31
C TRP A 479 9.62 -15.33 -0.15
N PRO A 480 10.05 -14.53 -1.14
CA PRO A 480 11.12 -13.55 -0.92
C PRO A 480 10.76 -12.54 0.18
N GLY A 481 9.49 -12.08 0.24
CA GLY A 481 9.02 -11.21 1.31
C GLY A 481 9.16 -11.86 2.69
N LEU A 482 8.79 -13.14 2.83
CA LEU A 482 8.95 -13.90 4.07
C LEU A 482 10.44 -14.09 4.43
N LEU A 483 11.30 -14.37 3.45
CA LEU A 483 12.73 -14.47 3.67
C LEU A 483 13.31 -13.16 4.20
N PHE A 484 12.91 -12.00 3.67
CA PHE A 484 13.32 -10.69 4.20
C PHE A 484 12.93 -10.52 5.67
N VAL A 485 11.73 -10.93 6.07
CA VAL A 485 11.33 -10.94 7.49
C VAL A 485 12.27 -11.79 8.31
N LEU A 486 12.54 -13.02 7.86
CA LEU A 486 13.37 -14.01 8.58
C LEU A 486 14.85 -13.59 8.69
N THR A 487 15.39 -12.84 7.71
CA THR A 487 16.76 -12.27 7.80
C THR A 487 16.92 -11.34 9.00
N GLY A 488 15.83 -10.76 9.50
CA GLY A 488 15.87 -9.95 10.71
C GLY A 488 16.30 -10.73 11.97
N ILE A 489 16.05 -12.05 12.01
CA ILE A 489 16.42 -12.86 13.20
C ILE A 489 17.95 -12.86 13.42
N PRO A 490 18.79 -13.33 12.47
CA PRO A 490 20.24 -13.29 12.67
C PRO A 490 20.78 -11.87 12.85
N VAL A 491 20.22 -10.89 12.12
CA VAL A 491 20.63 -9.49 12.22
C VAL A 491 20.35 -8.94 13.63
N TYR A 492 19.21 -9.27 14.25
CA TYR A 492 18.92 -8.88 15.63
C TYR A 492 19.96 -9.37 16.62
N PHE A 493 20.35 -10.65 16.55
CA PHE A 493 21.35 -11.21 17.45
C PHE A 493 22.74 -10.63 17.22
N LEU A 494 23.12 -10.37 15.96
CA LEU A 494 24.37 -9.68 15.63
C LEU A 494 24.38 -8.26 16.21
N TRP A 495 23.29 -7.51 16.06
CA TRP A 495 23.15 -6.14 16.55
C TRP A 495 23.28 -6.06 18.08
N ARG A 496 22.63 -6.99 18.78
CA ARG A 496 22.75 -7.08 20.25
C ARG A 496 24.18 -7.35 20.72
N ARG A 497 24.91 -8.22 20.02
CA ARG A 497 26.32 -8.52 20.37
C ARG A 497 27.24 -7.31 20.19
N VAL A 498 27.06 -6.56 19.14
CA VAL A 498 27.85 -5.35 18.86
C VAL A 498 27.51 -4.23 19.86
N GLY A 499 26.23 -4.05 20.21
CA GLY A 499 25.78 -3.03 21.16
C GLY A 499 26.27 -3.26 22.59
N VAL A 500 26.43 -4.51 23.01
CA VAL A 500 26.97 -4.86 24.35
C VAL A 500 28.48 -4.59 24.43
N ARG A 501 29.25 -4.87 23.36
CA ARG A 501 30.71 -4.64 23.33
C ARG A 501 31.13 -3.18 23.37
N GLU A 502 30.25 -2.25 23.06
CA GLU A 502 30.57 -0.81 23.05
C GLU A 502 30.04 -0.08 24.31
N SER A 503 29.39 -0.79 25.24
CA SER A 503 28.96 -0.29 26.56
C SER A 503 29.87 -0.77 27.68
N GLU A 504 30.82 -1.65 27.40
CA GLU A 504 31.97 -2.02 28.25
C GLU A 504 33.20 -1.18 27.87
#